data_a0e666df3b7bd937f69b79c29cbf6b68
#
_entry.id   a0e666df3b7bd937f69b79c29cbf6b68
#
_cell.length_a   1.000
_cell.length_b   1.000
_cell.length_c   1.000
_cell.angle_alpha   90.00
_cell.angle_beta   90.00
_cell.angle_gamma   90.00
#
_symmetry.space_group_name_H-M   'P 1'
#
loop_
_entity.id
_entity.type
_entity.pdbx_description
1 polymer ?
#
loop_
_entity_poly.entity_id
_entity_poly.type
_entity_poly.pdbx_seq_one_letter_code
_entity_poly.pdbx_strand_id
1 'polypeptide(L)'
;MEEKLLEIKDLSVEYTTDEDIVKAVNHVSLTLNKGETIGLVGETGAGKTTLALSLMRLLPKVSGRITGGEIMFNGEDLVKAAEEDMRKVRGEKISMIFQDPMTSLNPVLTVGNQIGEALELHMDLTPEEKQEMCIRDSFCIICFLMESKPAWRLGQNVNWSWW
;
A
#
# COMPACT_ATOMS: atom_id res chain seq x y z
N MET A 1 -1.48 15.40 23.66
CA MET A 1 -0.32 15.23 22.76
C MET A 1 -0.83 14.41 21.60
N GLU A 2 -0.67 14.89 20.37
CA GLU A 2 -1.05 14.13 19.17
C GLU A 2 -0.13 12.93 19.06
N GLU A 3 -0.72 11.74 18.91
CA GLU A 3 0.02 10.49 18.83
C GLU A 3 0.52 10.31 17.40
N LYS A 4 1.84 10.36 17.22
CA LYS A 4 2.48 10.17 15.91
C LYS A 4 2.31 8.73 15.45
N LEU A 5 1.72 8.55 14.26
CA LEU A 5 1.58 7.25 13.61
C LEU A 5 2.79 6.93 12.74
N LEU A 6 3.19 7.90 11.91
CA LEU A 6 4.30 7.78 10.97
C LEU A 6 5.17 9.03 11.05
N GLU A 7 6.47 8.86 11.11
CA GLU A 7 7.44 9.95 11.05
C GLU A 7 8.58 9.56 10.09
N ILE A 8 8.72 10.29 9.00
CA ILE A 8 9.81 10.17 8.07
C ILE A 8 10.82 11.28 8.38
N LYS A 9 12.10 10.92 8.50
CA LYS A 9 13.17 11.86 8.79
C LYS A 9 14.26 11.73 7.73
N ASP A 10 14.49 12.82 7.01
CA ASP A 10 15.61 13.00 6.09
C ASP A 10 15.75 11.86 5.06
N LEU A 11 14.62 11.33 4.60
CA LEU A 11 14.58 10.16 3.71
C LEU A 11 15.15 10.50 2.34
N SER A 12 16.09 9.68 1.89
CA SER A 12 16.68 9.74 0.56
C SER A 12 16.61 8.38 -0.12
N VAL A 13 16.15 8.38 -1.37
CA VAL A 13 15.99 7.16 -2.19
C VAL A 13 16.57 7.39 -3.57
N GLU A 14 17.36 6.43 -4.02
CA GLU A 14 18.02 6.47 -5.31
C GLU A 14 17.65 5.24 -6.15
N TYR A 15 17.59 5.47 -7.47
CA TYR A 15 17.53 4.40 -8.47
C TYR A 15 18.82 4.39 -9.28
N THR A 16 19.45 3.22 -9.35
CA THR A 16 20.59 2.98 -10.21
C THR A 16 20.07 2.48 -11.56
N THR A 17 20.39 3.20 -12.62
CA THR A 17 20.18 2.80 -14.01
C THR A 17 21.53 2.43 -14.64
N ASP A 18 21.53 1.87 -15.85
CA ASP A 18 22.75 1.50 -16.56
C ASP A 18 23.63 2.72 -16.89
N GLU A 19 23.03 3.91 -16.98
CA GLU A 19 23.69 5.14 -17.37
C GLU A 19 23.97 6.10 -16.21
N ASP A 20 23.11 6.10 -15.14
CA ASP A 20 23.19 7.12 -14.09
C ASP A 20 22.49 6.69 -12.79
N ILE A 21 22.69 7.50 -11.74
CA ILE A 21 21.99 7.40 -10.45
C ILE A 21 20.95 8.51 -10.35
N VAL A 22 19.69 8.13 -10.31
CA VAL A 22 18.57 9.06 -10.18
C VAL A 22 18.15 9.19 -8.72
N LYS A 23 18.26 10.38 -8.15
CA LYS A 23 17.74 10.71 -6.82
C LYS A 23 16.24 10.96 -6.87
N ALA A 24 15.45 9.92 -6.61
CA ALA A 24 13.99 9.99 -6.71
C ALA A 24 13.33 10.64 -5.48
N VAL A 25 13.92 10.49 -4.30
CA VAL A 25 13.54 11.18 -3.08
C VAL A 25 14.80 11.76 -2.46
N ASN A 26 14.78 13.03 -2.09
CA ASN A 26 15.95 13.74 -1.62
C ASN A 26 15.62 14.53 -0.35
N HIS A 27 16.13 14.04 0.80
CA HIS A 27 16.00 14.67 2.12
C HIS A 27 14.55 15.04 2.51
N VAL A 28 13.60 14.11 2.31
CA VAL A 28 12.18 14.34 2.63
C VAL A 28 11.89 14.00 4.09
N SER A 29 11.23 14.93 4.78
CA SER A 29 10.74 14.73 6.14
C SER A 29 9.25 15.04 6.20
N LEU A 30 8.47 14.16 6.83
CA LEU A 30 7.04 14.38 7.09
C LEU A 30 6.59 13.61 8.32
N THR A 31 5.53 14.09 8.95
CA THR A 31 4.91 13.43 10.10
C THR A 31 3.42 13.28 9.82
N LEU A 32 2.87 12.13 10.16
CA LEU A 32 1.44 11.81 10.12
C LEU A 32 0.98 11.37 11.51
N ASN A 33 -0.01 12.02 12.05
CA ASN A 33 -0.62 11.67 13.32
C ASN A 33 -1.76 10.67 13.13
N LYS A 34 -2.17 9.98 14.19
CA LYS A 34 -3.33 9.08 14.14
C LYS A 34 -4.59 9.83 13.75
N GLY A 35 -5.36 9.28 12.80
CA GLY A 35 -6.59 9.89 12.27
C GLY A 35 -6.37 11.06 11.31
N GLU A 36 -5.12 11.40 10.98
CA GLU A 36 -4.79 12.46 10.03
C GLU A 36 -4.75 11.93 8.59
N THR A 37 -5.03 12.80 7.63
CA THR A 37 -4.89 12.54 6.19
C THR A 37 -3.91 13.52 5.58
N ILE A 38 -2.90 13.01 4.87
CA ILE A 38 -1.92 13.83 4.15
C ILE A 38 -2.10 13.66 2.63
N GLY A 39 -2.19 14.79 1.92
CA GLY A 39 -2.16 14.84 0.47
C GLY A 39 -0.75 15.10 -0.08
N LEU A 40 -0.20 14.17 -0.87
CA LEU A 40 1.04 14.36 -1.61
C LEU A 40 0.75 14.85 -3.02
N VAL A 41 1.11 16.10 -3.30
CA VAL A 41 0.89 16.75 -4.60
C VAL A 41 2.24 17.02 -5.28
N GLY A 42 2.30 16.90 -6.59
CA GLY A 42 3.49 17.16 -7.37
C GLY A 42 3.35 16.60 -8.79
N GLU A 43 4.24 17.00 -9.67
CA GLU A 43 4.28 16.58 -11.08
C GLU A 43 4.56 15.07 -11.23
N THR A 44 4.31 14.53 -12.41
CA THR A 44 4.71 13.16 -12.76
C THR A 44 6.22 13.01 -12.64
N GLY A 45 6.70 11.97 -11.99
CA GLY A 45 8.13 11.78 -11.74
C GLY A 45 8.67 12.45 -10.47
N ALA A 46 7.89 13.25 -9.74
CA ALA A 46 8.33 13.95 -8.52
C ALA A 46 8.57 13.03 -7.29
N GLY A 47 8.71 11.72 -7.46
CA GLY A 47 9.06 10.79 -6.37
C GLY A 47 7.91 10.38 -5.44
N LYS A 48 6.65 10.80 -5.67
CA LYS A 48 5.51 10.47 -4.81
C LYS A 48 5.30 8.97 -4.62
N THR A 49 5.27 8.23 -5.72
CA THR A 49 5.14 6.76 -5.70
C THR A 49 6.35 6.10 -5.05
N THR A 50 7.55 6.62 -5.31
CA THR A 50 8.78 6.14 -4.69
C THR A 50 8.75 6.31 -3.18
N LEU A 51 8.27 7.47 -2.69
CA LEU A 51 8.09 7.70 -1.26
C LEU A 51 7.12 6.67 -0.65
N ALA A 52 5.96 6.46 -1.28
CA ALA A 52 4.99 5.47 -0.81
C ALA A 52 5.52 4.03 -0.82
N LEU A 53 6.24 3.62 -1.89
CA LEU A 53 6.89 2.31 -1.97
C LEU A 53 7.99 2.14 -0.92
N SER A 54 8.68 3.21 -0.56
CA SER A 54 9.73 3.19 0.47
C SER A 54 9.19 2.85 1.85
N LEU A 55 7.98 3.31 2.20
CA LEU A 55 7.30 2.99 3.47
C LEU A 55 7.11 1.48 3.64
N MET A 56 6.82 0.78 2.56
CA MET A 56 6.59 -0.66 2.56
C MET A 56 7.84 -1.46 2.13
N ARG A 57 8.97 -0.80 1.86
CA ARG A 57 10.19 -1.41 1.31
C ARG A 57 9.91 -2.24 0.05
N LEU A 58 9.02 -1.73 -0.83
CA LEU A 58 8.65 -2.36 -2.09
C LEU A 58 9.42 -1.75 -3.28
N LEU A 59 10.54 -1.10 -3.04
CA LEU A 59 11.41 -0.64 -4.11
C LEU A 59 11.97 -1.82 -4.90
N PRO A 60 12.18 -1.67 -6.23
CA PRO A 60 12.82 -2.70 -7.04
C PRO A 60 14.19 -3.06 -6.47
N LYS A 61 14.41 -4.32 -6.10
CA LYS A 61 15.61 -4.78 -5.39
C LYS A 61 16.92 -4.55 -6.16
N VAL A 62 16.86 -4.53 -7.49
CA VAL A 62 18.04 -4.39 -8.35
C VAL A 62 18.45 -2.94 -8.50
N SER A 63 17.47 -2.03 -8.64
CA SER A 63 17.73 -0.64 -8.99
C SER A 63 17.45 0.36 -7.87
N GLY A 64 16.46 0.07 -6.99
CA GLY A 64 16.00 1.02 -5.98
C GLY A 64 16.57 0.74 -4.59
N ARG A 65 17.08 1.77 -3.91
CA ARG A 65 17.58 1.65 -2.53
C ARG A 65 17.31 2.91 -1.72
N ILE A 66 17.07 2.74 -0.44
CA ILE A 66 17.06 3.82 0.53
C ILE A 66 18.53 4.10 0.89
N THR A 67 18.99 5.33 0.63
CA THR A 67 20.38 5.75 0.84
C THR A 67 20.57 6.51 2.15
N GLY A 68 19.50 7.04 2.73
CA GLY A 68 19.55 7.74 4.02
C GLY A 68 18.19 7.97 4.62
N GLY A 69 18.19 8.36 5.90
CA GLY A 69 17.00 8.69 6.64
C GLY A 69 16.39 7.53 7.42
N GLU A 70 15.29 7.82 8.10
CA GLU A 70 14.55 6.90 8.96
C GLU A 70 13.06 6.97 8.62
N ILE A 71 12.38 5.83 8.76
CA ILE A 71 10.92 5.69 8.63
C ILE A 71 10.41 5.06 9.93
N MET A 72 9.92 5.90 10.84
CA MET A 72 9.38 5.46 12.12
C MET A 72 7.87 5.24 12.00
N PHE A 73 7.40 4.04 12.23
CA PHE A 73 6.00 3.68 12.26
C PHE A 73 5.64 3.07 13.62
N ASN A 74 4.72 3.71 14.35
CA ASN A 74 4.39 3.34 15.73
C ASN A 74 5.63 3.18 16.65
N GLY A 75 6.69 3.95 16.40
CA GLY A 75 7.94 3.90 17.17
C GLY A 75 8.98 2.88 16.70
N GLU A 76 8.69 2.10 15.66
CA GLU A 76 9.60 1.13 15.06
C GLU A 76 10.19 1.67 13.75
N ASP A 77 11.50 1.53 13.55
CA ASP A 77 12.19 1.94 12.31
C ASP A 77 12.04 0.88 11.22
N LEU A 78 11.16 1.16 10.25
CA LEU A 78 10.88 0.24 9.13
C LEU A 78 12.07 0.06 8.19
N VAL A 79 13.01 0.99 8.14
CA VAL A 79 14.21 0.87 7.28
C VAL A 79 15.11 -0.24 7.80
N LYS A 80 15.24 -0.35 9.13
CA LYS A 80 16.11 -1.32 9.81
C LYS A 80 15.40 -2.62 10.22
N ALA A 81 14.06 -2.66 10.12
CA ALA A 81 13.26 -3.82 10.51
C ALA A 81 13.66 -5.09 9.73
N ALA A 82 13.58 -6.24 10.37
CA ALA A 82 13.78 -7.51 9.70
C ALA A 82 12.68 -7.77 8.66
N GLU A 83 12.98 -8.58 7.64
CA GLU A 83 12.01 -8.83 6.57
C GLU A 83 10.77 -9.59 7.08
N GLU A 84 10.93 -10.41 8.10
CA GLU A 84 9.83 -11.12 8.77
C GLU A 84 8.85 -10.15 9.45
N ASP A 85 9.36 -9.09 10.10
CA ASP A 85 8.54 -8.06 10.72
C ASP A 85 7.88 -7.18 9.67
N MET A 86 8.58 -6.87 8.58
CA MET A 86 7.99 -6.16 7.44
C MET A 86 6.84 -6.94 6.77
N ARG A 87 6.88 -8.27 6.75
CA ARG A 87 5.76 -9.10 6.25
C ARG A 87 4.50 -8.95 7.10
N LYS A 88 4.66 -8.83 8.42
CA LYS A 88 3.54 -8.57 9.33
C LYS A 88 2.98 -7.15 9.19
N VAL A 89 3.87 -6.17 8.94
CA VAL A 89 3.45 -4.78 8.72
C VAL A 89 2.68 -4.63 7.41
N ARG A 90 3.17 -5.28 6.33
CA ARG A 90 2.51 -5.24 5.02
C ARG A 90 1.20 -6.03 5.05
N GLY A 91 0.11 -5.38 4.69
CA GLY A 91 -1.24 -5.96 4.66
C GLY A 91 -2.01 -5.85 5.98
N GLU A 92 -1.37 -6.07 7.13
CA GLU A 92 -2.02 -5.95 8.44
C GLU A 92 -2.07 -4.50 8.95
N LYS A 93 -0.92 -3.80 8.91
CA LYS A 93 -0.78 -2.46 9.49
C LYS A 93 -0.73 -1.35 8.44
N ILE A 94 -0.10 -1.63 7.30
CA ILE A 94 0.03 -0.70 6.17
C ILE A 94 -0.40 -1.42 4.90
N SER A 95 -1.35 -0.84 4.17
CA SER A 95 -1.77 -1.32 2.85
C SER A 95 -1.61 -0.23 1.79
N MET A 96 -1.53 -0.63 0.53
CA MET A 96 -1.37 0.28 -0.60
C MET A 96 -2.33 -0.09 -1.72
N ILE A 97 -2.98 0.91 -2.29
CA ILE A 97 -3.78 0.78 -3.50
C ILE A 97 -2.97 1.36 -4.66
N PHE A 98 -2.70 0.54 -5.67
CA PHE A 98 -1.98 0.96 -6.88
C PHE A 98 -2.91 1.64 -7.88
N GLN A 99 -2.34 2.49 -8.75
CA GLN A 99 -3.11 3.24 -9.76
C GLN A 99 -3.86 2.35 -10.75
N ASP A 100 -3.32 1.17 -11.06
CA ASP A 100 -3.95 0.18 -11.92
C ASP A 100 -4.24 -1.09 -11.12
N PRO A 101 -5.46 -1.22 -10.56
CA PRO A 101 -5.83 -2.39 -9.78
C PRO A 101 -5.92 -3.67 -10.62
N MET A 102 -6.10 -3.57 -11.95
CA MET A 102 -6.19 -4.73 -12.83
C MET A 102 -4.86 -5.46 -12.97
N THR A 103 -3.74 -4.75 -12.89
CA THR A 103 -2.40 -5.36 -12.93
C THR A 103 -2.01 -6.03 -11.61
N SER A 104 -2.75 -5.75 -10.53
CA SER A 104 -2.53 -6.36 -9.22
C SER A 104 -3.08 -7.78 -9.13
N LEU A 105 -4.02 -8.15 -10.00
CA LEU A 105 -4.62 -9.48 -10.02
C LEU A 105 -3.82 -10.40 -10.94
N ASN A 106 -3.48 -11.59 -10.45
CA ASN A 106 -2.87 -12.63 -11.25
C ASN A 106 -3.94 -13.30 -12.13
N PRO A 107 -3.88 -13.20 -13.48
CA PRO A 107 -4.91 -13.73 -14.37
C PRO A 107 -4.99 -15.26 -14.39
N VAL A 108 -4.00 -15.96 -13.86
CA VAL A 108 -3.94 -17.43 -13.83
C VAL A 108 -4.64 -17.99 -12.59
N LEU A 109 -4.83 -17.17 -11.54
CA LEU A 109 -5.46 -17.58 -10.30
C LEU A 109 -6.89 -17.05 -10.20
N THR A 110 -7.76 -17.79 -9.53
CA THR A 110 -9.10 -17.30 -9.23
C THR A 110 -9.04 -16.15 -8.21
N VAL A 111 -9.99 -15.23 -8.27
CA VAL A 111 -10.08 -14.11 -7.29
C VAL A 111 -10.19 -14.65 -5.86
N GLY A 112 -10.99 -15.70 -5.65
CA GLY A 112 -11.13 -16.35 -4.34
C GLY A 112 -9.80 -16.87 -3.79
N ASN A 113 -8.94 -17.46 -4.61
CA ASN A 113 -7.63 -17.94 -4.17
C ASN A 113 -6.73 -16.77 -3.76
N GLN A 114 -6.74 -15.68 -4.51
CA GLN A 114 -5.91 -14.51 -4.21
C GLN A 114 -6.34 -13.79 -2.92
N ILE A 115 -7.65 -13.69 -2.69
CA ILE A 115 -8.17 -13.15 -1.42
C ILE A 115 -7.86 -14.14 -0.28
N GLY A 116 -8.08 -15.43 -0.51
CA GLY A 116 -7.83 -16.47 0.46
C GLY A 116 -6.39 -16.52 0.95
N GLU A 117 -5.42 -16.29 0.07
CA GLU A 117 -4.00 -16.22 0.43
C GLU A 117 -3.73 -15.08 1.42
N ALA A 118 -4.30 -13.89 1.17
CA ALA A 118 -4.16 -12.76 2.10
C ALA A 118 -4.77 -13.05 3.48
N LEU A 119 -5.93 -13.71 3.51
CA LEU A 119 -6.57 -14.10 4.77
C LEU A 119 -5.76 -15.15 5.54
N GLU A 120 -5.16 -16.13 4.85
CA GLU A 120 -4.30 -17.14 5.47
C GLU A 120 -3.02 -16.55 6.08
N LEU A 121 -2.46 -15.53 5.45
CA LEU A 121 -1.22 -14.90 5.90
C LEU A 121 -1.41 -13.99 7.12
N HIS A 122 -2.60 -13.41 7.31
CA HIS A 122 -2.84 -12.36 8.29
C HIS A 122 -3.91 -12.68 9.33
N MET A 123 -4.69 -13.76 9.15
CA MET A 123 -5.80 -14.11 10.01
C MET A 123 -5.84 -15.62 10.30
N ASP A 124 -6.15 -15.96 11.55
CA ASP A 124 -6.31 -17.34 11.99
C ASP A 124 -7.80 -17.70 11.87
N LEU A 125 -8.25 -18.06 10.66
CA LEU A 125 -9.64 -18.31 10.32
C LEU A 125 -9.91 -19.79 10.06
N THR A 126 -11.09 -20.27 10.44
CA THR A 126 -11.58 -21.58 10.01
C THR A 126 -11.88 -21.59 8.49
N PRO A 127 -11.92 -22.77 7.85
CA PRO A 127 -12.24 -22.87 6.42
C PRO A 127 -13.58 -22.22 6.05
N GLU A 128 -14.58 -22.33 6.92
CA GLU A 128 -15.91 -21.76 6.74
C GLU A 128 -15.89 -20.23 6.80
N GLU A 129 -15.25 -19.66 7.82
CA GLU A 129 -15.08 -18.20 7.96
C GLU A 129 -14.29 -17.61 6.80
N LYS A 130 -13.24 -18.30 6.34
CA LYS A 130 -12.45 -17.90 5.18
C LYS A 130 -13.32 -17.83 3.92
N GLN A 131 -14.19 -18.83 3.69
CA GLN A 131 -15.07 -18.85 2.53
C GLN A 131 -16.08 -17.69 2.57
N GLU A 132 -16.69 -17.41 3.72
CA GLU A 132 -17.61 -16.27 3.89
C GLU A 132 -16.91 -14.94 3.62
N MET A 133 -15.72 -14.72 4.17
CA MET A 133 -14.93 -13.50 3.94
C MET A 133 -14.53 -13.38 2.47
N CYS A 134 -14.06 -14.45 1.84
CA CYS A 134 -13.71 -14.44 0.41
C CYS A 134 -14.90 -14.03 -0.47
N ILE A 135 -16.11 -14.50 -0.18
CA ILE A 135 -17.32 -14.13 -0.93
C ILE A 135 -17.62 -12.65 -0.76
N ARG A 136 -17.61 -12.14 0.48
CA ARG A 136 -17.89 -10.75 0.81
C ARG A 136 -16.87 -9.81 0.17
N ASP A 137 -15.58 -10.11 0.27
CA ASP A 137 -14.51 -9.26 -0.24
C ASP A 137 -14.41 -9.33 -1.77
N SER A 138 -14.73 -10.47 -2.39
CA SER A 138 -14.88 -10.57 -3.86
C SER A 138 -15.95 -9.63 -4.37
N PHE A 139 -17.06 -9.50 -3.65
CA PHE A 139 -18.13 -8.56 -4.02
C PHE A 139 -17.68 -7.10 -3.93
N CYS A 140 -16.93 -6.75 -2.89
CA CYS A 140 -16.34 -5.41 -2.73
C CYS A 140 -15.35 -5.09 -3.86
N ILE A 141 -14.48 -6.03 -4.23
CA ILE A 141 -13.52 -5.85 -5.34
C ILE A 141 -14.27 -5.65 -6.67
N ILE A 142 -15.31 -6.44 -6.94
CA ILE A 142 -16.12 -6.29 -8.17
C ILE A 142 -16.80 -4.92 -8.19
N CYS A 143 -17.39 -4.46 -7.09
CA CYS A 143 -17.99 -3.14 -7.00
C CYS A 143 -16.96 -2.04 -7.27
N PHE A 144 -15.78 -2.11 -6.65
CA PHE A 144 -14.69 -1.15 -6.85
C PHE A 144 -14.21 -1.11 -8.32
N LEU A 145 -14.03 -2.26 -8.95
CA LEU A 145 -13.63 -2.35 -10.36
C LEU A 145 -14.71 -1.83 -11.31
N MET A 146 -15.98 -1.94 -10.96
CA MET A 146 -17.09 -1.37 -11.75
C MET A 146 -17.19 0.14 -11.63
N GLU A 147 -16.90 0.72 -10.47
CA GLU A 147 -16.89 2.18 -10.26
C GLU A 147 -15.71 2.88 -10.96
N SER A 148 -14.61 2.21 -11.18
CA SER A 148 -13.43 2.79 -11.86
C SER A 148 -13.60 3.00 -13.37
N LYS A 149 -14.72 2.58 -13.98
CA LYS A 149 -15.04 2.85 -15.38
C LYS A 149 -15.85 4.16 -15.51
N PRO A 150 -15.38 5.17 -16.27
CA PRO A 150 -16.04 6.48 -16.35
C PRO A 150 -17.37 6.54 -17.15
N ALA A 151 -18.10 5.45 -17.33
CA ALA A 151 -19.21 5.36 -18.27
C ALA A 151 -20.48 4.66 -17.77
N TRP A 152 -20.82 4.70 -16.47
CA TRP A 152 -22.16 4.24 -16.07
C TRP A 152 -22.78 5.19 -15.06
N ARG A 153 -23.34 6.31 -15.56
CA ARG A 153 -24.43 6.98 -14.86
C ARG A 153 -25.70 6.15 -15.03
N LEU A 154 -25.87 5.17 -14.19
CA LEU A 154 -27.21 4.66 -13.92
C LEU A 154 -27.72 5.39 -12.68
N GLY A 155 -28.69 6.31 -12.92
CA GLY A 155 -29.39 7.02 -11.87
C GLY A 155 -30.24 6.04 -11.06
N GLN A 156 -29.68 5.52 -10.00
CA GLN A 156 -30.41 4.94 -8.89
C GLN A 156 -29.66 5.23 -7.60
N ASN A 157 -30.35 5.87 -6.67
CA ASN A 157 -29.94 6.11 -5.30
C ASN A 157 -29.64 4.77 -4.62
N VAL A 158 -28.40 4.37 -4.53
CA VAL A 158 -27.95 3.27 -3.68
C VAL A 158 -27.52 3.87 -2.36
N ASN A 159 -28.36 3.68 -1.37
CA ASN A 159 -28.09 4.12 0.00
C ASN A 159 -27.11 3.13 0.65
N TRP A 160 -25.83 3.51 0.71
CA TRP A 160 -24.79 2.71 1.35
C TRP A 160 -24.82 2.99 2.86
N SER A 161 -25.48 2.13 3.63
CA SER A 161 -25.28 2.09 5.07
C SER A 161 -24.10 1.17 5.36
N TRP A 162 -22.99 1.76 5.79
CA TRP A 162 -21.82 1.05 6.28
C TRP A 162 -22.10 0.48 7.67
N TRP A 163 -21.83 -0.79 7.84
CA TRP A 163 -21.65 -1.46 9.12
C TRP A 163 -20.18 -1.83 9.27
#